data_c263ed3e0e454898ffed15b9f23c7fe7
#
_entry.id   c263ed3e0e454898ffed15b9f23c7fe7
#
_cell.length_a   1.000
_cell.length_b   1.000
_cell.length_c   1.000
_cell.angle_alpha   90.00
_cell.angle_beta   90.00
_cell.angle_gamma   90.00
#
_symmetry.space_group_name_H-M   'P 1'
#
loop_
_entity.id
_entity.type
_entity.pdbx_description
1 polymer ?
#
loop_
_entity_poly.entity_id
_entity_poly.type
_entity_poly.pdbx_seq_one_letter_code
_entity_poly.pdbx_strand_id
1 'polypeptide(L)'
;MNFEFSDEQNMLREQAQSFLKAECPPQAVRTVLDGDAAFDQGLWQKVVDMGWTATVIPEEYDGLGLSYLELSVIAEELGRCLAPLPFSSSVYLATEAILAAGSDAQKAAWLPKLASGAVIGCLADSEANGHLTAAKLTTRYAQGAITGVKLPVADGDVADFAVVVATSDAGPVLALVDLNQPGCRRQVVTTLDPSRSHASITFEGASAELLGDAGTGWIQLQQLYNRAAVLFAWEQVGGADTALNMAKEYALGRFAFGRPIATYQAIKHKLAAAYVKNTLARGNCYFGAWALSTNSSELPVAAASARVAAIQAYYYAAKENIQTHGGMGFTWEFDCQFPYRRSKLLSVNIGSEAIWQEKLISAIEAQRAA
;
A
#
# COMPACT_ATOMS: atom_id res chain seq x y z
N MET A 1 -13.29 0.16 23.78
CA MET A 1 -12.85 -0.08 22.37
C MET A 1 -12.73 -1.58 22.20
N ASN A 2 -13.51 -2.17 21.31
CA ASN A 2 -13.38 -3.60 21.01
C ASN A 2 -12.35 -3.74 19.88
N PHE A 3 -11.27 -4.50 20.09
CA PHE A 3 -10.23 -4.78 19.09
C PHE A 3 -10.50 -6.09 18.32
N GLU A 4 -11.77 -6.45 18.18
CA GLU A 4 -12.20 -7.61 17.41
C GLU A 4 -13.06 -7.17 16.23
N PHE A 5 -12.92 -7.84 15.11
CA PHE A 5 -13.80 -7.66 13.99
C PHE A 5 -15.19 -8.25 14.27
N SER A 6 -16.23 -7.65 13.70
CA SER A 6 -17.59 -8.18 13.79
C SER A 6 -17.72 -9.53 13.08
N ASP A 7 -18.84 -10.22 13.28
CA ASP A 7 -19.11 -11.48 12.59
C ASP A 7 -19.15 -11.29 11.08
N GLU A 8 -19.74 -10.18 10.59
CA GLU A 8 -19.76 -9.84 9.15
C GLU A 8 -18.35 -9.61 8.60
N GLN A 9 -17.49 -8.91 9.35
CA GLN A 9 -16.10 -8.67 8.96
C GLN A 9 -15.27 -9.96 8.98
N ASN A 10 -15.54 -10.87 9.90
CA ASN A 10 -14.92 -12.19 9.93
C ASN A 10 -15.41 -13.06 8.76
N MET A 11 -16.69 -13.00 8.41
CA MET A 11 -17.22 -13.68 7.20
C MET A 11 -16.57 -13.12 5.92
N LEU A 12 -16.40 -11.79 5.82
CA LEU A 12 -15.68 -11.17 4.71
C LEU A 12 -14.23 -11.68 4.62
N ARG A 13 -13.55 -11.80 5.78
CA ARG A 13 -12.18 -12.35 5.84
C ARG A 13 -12.13 -13.79 5.32
N GLU A 14 -13.02 -14.66 5.79
CA GLU A 14 -13.07 -16.08 5.34
C GLU A 14 -13.34 -16.18 3.85
N GLN A 15 -14.25 -15.35 3.34
CA GLN A 15 -14.54 -15.28 1.91
C GLN A 15 -13.33 -14.77 1.11
N ALA A 16 -12.67 -13.71 1.55
CA ALA A 16 -11.48 -13.16 0.91
C ALA A 16 -10.32 -14.18 0.91
N GLN A 17 -10.10 -14.88 2.02
CA GLN A 17 -9.09 -15.94 2.12
C GLN A 17 -9.38 -17.10 1.16
N SER A 18 -10.62 -17.57 1.12
CA SER A 18 -11.02 -18.66 0.22
C SER A 18 -10.84 -18.26 -1.24
N PHE A 19 -11.28 -17.07 -1.60
CA PHE A 19 -11.15 -16.51 -2.95
C PHE A 19 -9.67 -16.37 -3.35
N LEU A 20 -8.86 -15.66 -2.56
CA LEU A 20 -7.46 -15.40 -2.89
C LEU A 20 -6.59 -16.67 -2.85
N LYS A 21 -6.93 -17.66 -2.02
CA LYS A 21 -6.25 -18.96 -2.05
C LYS A 21 -6.45 -19.69 -3.38
N ALA A 22 -7.62 -19.54 -3.99
CA ALA A 22 -7.93 -20.14 -5.29
C ALA A 22 -7.34 -19.34 -6.46
N GLU A 23 -7.44 -18.00 -6.41
CA GLU A 23 -7.18 -17.12 -7.55
C GLU A 23 -5.80 -16.46 -7.55
N CYS A 24 -5.13 -16.39 -6.38
CA CYS A 24 -3.81 -15.80 -6.22
C CYS A 24 -2.82 -16.76 -5.52
N PRO A 25 -2.63 -18.01 -6.02
CA PRO A 25 -1.59 -18.88 -5.49
C PRO A 25 -0.19 -18.28 -5.76
N PRO A 26 0.88 -18.74 -5.08
CA PRO A 26 2.25 -18.23 -5.30
C PRO A 26 2.69 -18.24 -6.77
N GLN A 27 2.16 -19.17 -7.57
CA GLN A 27 2.43 -19.22 -9.01
C GLN A 27 1.90 -17.98 -9.76
N ALA A 28 0.77 -17.38 -9.35
CA ALA A 28 0.25 -16.16 -9.94
C ALA A 28 1.21 -14.98 -9.71
N VAL A 29 1.75 -14.86 -8.48
CA VAL A 29 2.79 -13.86 -8.16
C VAL A 29 4.04 -14.09 -8.99
N ARG A 30 4.50 -15.35 -9.11
CA ARG A 30 5.66 -15.73 -9.90
C ARG A 30 5.49 -15.39 -11.38
N THR A 31 4.30 -15.62 -11.94
CA THR A 31 4.01 -15.32 -13.35
C THR A 31 4.19 -13.83 -13.67
N VAL A 32 3.77 -12.94 -12.78
CA VAL A 32 3.99 -11.48 -12.96
C VAL A 32 5.47 -11.14 -12.73
N LEU A 33 6.09 -11.71 -11.70
CA LEU A 33 7.48 -11.41 -11.32
C LEU A 33 8.50 -11.84 -12.40
N ASP A 34 8.26 -12.96 -13.07
CA ASP A 34 9.13 -13.53 -14.12
C ASP A 34 8.71 -13.08 -15.55
N GLY A 35 7.52 -12.46 -15.69
CA GLY A 35 6.95 -12.06 -16.97
C GLY A 35 7.13 -10.58 -17.29
N ASP A 36 6.50 -10.18 -18.41
CA ASP A 36 6.47 -8.79 -18.86
C ASP A 36 5.21 -8.03 -18.43
N ALA A 37 4.23 -8.72 -17.82
CA ALA A 37 3.00 -8.09 -17.35
C ALA A 37 3.27 -7.25 -16.09
N ALA A 38 2.77 -6.02 -16.08
CA ALA A 38 2.91 -5.13 -14.93
C ALA A 38 2.09 -5.58 -13.70
N PHE A 39 0.99 -6.31 -13.95
CA PHE A 39 0.12 -6.89 -12.92
C PHE A 39 -0.72 -8.03 -13.50
N ASP A 40 -1.41 -8.80 -12.65
CA ASP A 40 -2.33 -9.84 -13.06
C ASP A 40 -3.71 -9.24 -13.42
N GLN A 41 -3.97 -9.04 -14.72
CA GLN A 41 -5.22 -8.47 -15.22
C GLN A 41 -6.43 -9.36 -14.93
N GLY A 42 -6.25 -10.69 -14.98
CA GLY A 42 -7.34 -11.63 -14.69
C GLY A 42 -7.77 -11.57 -13.24
N LEU A 43 -6.81 -11.52 -12.31
CA LEU A 43 -7.08 -11.34 -10.89
C LEU A 43 -7.66 -9.94 -10.61
N TRP A 44 -7.19 -8.90 -11.29
CA TRP A 44 -7.73 -7.55 -11.14
C TRP A 44 -9.22 -7.51 -11.44
N GLN A 45 -9.64 -8.07 -12.58
CA GLN A 45 -11.05 -8.11 -12.95
C GLN A 45 -11.90 -8.84 -11.90
N LYS A 46 -11.43 -9.97 -11.39
CA LYS A 46 -12.12 -10.73 -10.34
C LYS A 46 -12.23 -9.94 -9.03
N VAL A 47 -11.20 -9.17 -8.67
CA VAL A 47 -11.21 -8.27 -7.48
C VAL A 47 -12.23 -7.14 -7.68
N VAL A 48 -12.33 -6.59 -8.89
CA VAL A 48 -13.35 -5.60 -9.26
C VAL A 48 -14.75 -6.23 -9.17
N ASP A 49 -14.95 -7.41 -9.72
CA ASP A 49 -16.24 -8.12 -9.69
C ASP A 49 -16.70 -8.46 -8.27
N MET A 50 -15.75 -8.64 -7.35
CA MET A 50 -16.02 -8.76 -5.90
C MET A 50 -16.38 -7.43 -5.22
N GLY A 51 -16.32 -6.30 -5.93
CA GLY A 51 -16.61 -4.97 -5.41
C GLY A 51 -15.52 -4.37 -4.51
N TRP A 52 -14.32 -4.96 -4.48
CA TRP A 52 -13.28 -4.51 -3.54
C TRP A 52 -12.74 -3.12 -3.87
N THR A 53 -12.74 -2.72 -5.13
CA THR A 53 -12.38 -1.36 -5.56
C THR A 53 -13.42 -0.32 -5.15
N ALA A 54 -14.67 -0.73 -4.95
CA ALA A 54 -15.80 0.10 -4.59
C ALA A 54 -16.04 0.20 -3.07
N THR A 55 -15.26 -0.54 -2.25
CA THR A 55 -15.54 -0.78 -0.82
C THR A 55 -15.88 0.49 -0.03
N VAL A 56 -15.05 1.53 -0.10
CA VAL A 56 -15.22 2.77 0.69
C VAL A 56 -15.81 3.93 -0.11
N ILE A 57 -16.07 3.73 -1.39
CA ILE A 57 -16.70 4.74 -2.23
C ILE A 57 -18.18 4.83 -1.83
N PRO A 58 -18.73 6.04 -1.61
CA PRO A 58 -20.15 6.22 -1.28
C PRO A 58 -21.08 5.65 -2.36
N GLU A 59 -22.26 5.18 -1.96
CA GLU A 59 -23.27 4.63 -2.86
C GLU A 59 -23.72 5.65 -3.93
N GLU A 60 -23.73 6.95 -3.61
CA GLU A 60 -24.05 8.04 -4.56
C GLU A 60 -23.07 8.14 -5.74
N TYR A 61 -21.88 7.49 -5.63
CA TYR A 61 -20.87 7.38 -6.67
C TYR A 61 -20.64 5.93 -7.10
N ASP A 62 -21.70 5.11 -7.09
CA ASP A 62 -21.69 3.69 -7.47
C ASP A 62 -20.77 2.81 -6.62
N GLY A 63 -20.46 3.22 -5.40
CA GLY A 63 -19.68 2.47 -4.43
C GLY A 63 -20.52 1.58 -3.53
N LEU A 64 -19.86 0.87 -2.61
CA LEU A 64 -20.52 0.02 -1.61
C LEU A 64 -20.80 0.74 -0.30
N GLY A 65 -20.21 1.91 -0.06
CA GLY A 65 -20.40 2.70 1.17
C GLY A 65 -19.97 1.99 2.45
N LEU A 66 -19.10 0.96 2.36
CA LEU A 66 -18.60 0.22 3.51
C LEU A 66 -17.53 1.02 4.26
N SER A 67 -17.13 0.53 5.43
CA SER A 67 -16.15 1.24 6.26
C SER A 67 -14.71 0.86 5.93
N TYR A 68 -13.76 1.59 6.52
CA TYR A 68 -12.34 1.26 6.44
C TYR A 68 -11.98 0.00 7.23
N LEU A 69 -12.87 -0.52 8.08
CA LEU A 69 -12.67 -1.81 8.74
C LEU A 69 -12.76 -2.95 7.72
N GLU A 70 -13.77 -2.93 6.84
CA GLU A 70 -13.92 -3.90 5.74
C GLU A 70 -12.75 -3.79 4.76
N LEU A 71 -12.36 -2.57 4.36
CA LEU A 71 -11.20 -2.37 3.50
C LEU A 71 -9.90 -2.85 4.15
N SER A 72 -9.76 -2.73 5.48
CA SER A 72 -8.60 -3.26 6.23
C SER A 72 -8.53 -4.78 6.18
N VAL A 73 -9.67 -5.48 6.25
CA VAL A 73 -9.74 -6.93 6.08
C VAL A 73 -9.26 -7.34 4.68
N ILE A 74 -9.75 -6.65 3.64
CA ILE A 74 -9.32 -6.90 2.26
C ILE A 74 -7.81 -6.62 2.09
N ALA A 75 -7.31 -5.52 2.65
CA ALA A 75 -5.90 -5.17 2.59
C ALA A 75 -4.99 -6.23 3.24
N GLU A 76 -5.39 -6.78 4.39
CA GLU A 76 -4.66 -7.86 5.05
C GLU A 76 -4.58 -9.11 4.16
N GLU A 77 -5.67 -9.51 3.53
CA GLU A 77 -5.71 -10.72 2.72
C GLU A 77 -4.98 -10.56 1.37
N LEU A 78 -5.05 -9.37 0.75
CA LEU A 78 -4.23 -9.03 -0.41
C LEU A 78 -2.72 -9.06 -0.08
N GLY A 79 -2.36 -8.59 1.11
CA GLY A 79 -0.99 -8.68 1.63
C GLY A 79 -0.56 -10.13 1.89
N ARG A 80 -1.46 -10.96 2.40
CA ARG A 80 -1.23 -12.38 2.69
C ARG A 80 -0.90 -13.18 1.44
N CYS A 81 -1.59 -12.96 0.33
CA CYS A 81 -1.29 -13.62 -0.94
C CYS A 81 -0.24 -12.88 -1.79
N LEU A 82 0.26 -11.72 -1.34
CA LEU A 82 1.22 -10.87 -2.07
C LEU A 82 0.66 -10.42 -3.42
N ALA A 83 -0.63 -10.11 -3.49
CA ALA A 83 -1.35 -9.82 -4.72
C ALA A 83 -0.56 -8.89 -5.66
N PRO A 84 -0.29 -9.30 -6.91
CA PRO A 84 0.42 -8.49 -7.88
C PRO A 84 -0.57 -7.59 -8.62
N LEU A 85 -1.16 -6.62 -7.91
CA LEU A 85 -2.24 -5.75 -8.37
C LEU A 85 -1.94 -4.27 -8.07
N PRO A 86 -2.43 -3.33 -8.89
CA PRO A 86 -2.33 -1.89 -8.63
C PRO A 86 -3.33 -1.40 -7.56
N PHE A 87 -3.76 -2.29 -6.65
CA PHE A 87 -4.83 -2.03 -5.70
C PHE A 87 -4.49 -0.89 -4.74
N SER A 88 -3.29 -0.90 -4.16
CA SER A 88 -2.90 0.15 -3.23
C SER A 88 -2.74 1.52 -3.88
N SER A 89 -2.25 1.59 -5.12
CA SER A 89 -2.14 2.85 -5.86
C SER A 89 -3.51 3.41 -6.21
N SER A 90 -4.43 2.55 -6.66
CA SER A 90 -5.77 2.97 -7.07
C SER A 90 -6.68 3.23 -5.85
N VAL A 91 -6.76 2.29 -4.90
CA VAL A 91 -7.72 2.36 -3.79
C VAL A 91 -7.18 3.14 -2.59
N TYR A 92 -5.94 2.83 -2.09
CA TYR A 92 -5.45 3.48 -0.87
C TYR A 92 -4.96 4.91 -1.11
N LEU A 93 -4.60 5.26 -2.35
CA LEU A 93 -4.00 6.55 -2.67
C LEU A 93 -4.89 7.39 -3.60
N ALA A 94 -5.14 6.97 -4.83
CA ALA A 94 -5.86 7.81 -5.79
C ALA A 94 -7.34 8.01 -5.41
N THR A 95 -8.06 6.95 -5.06
CA THR A 95 -9.45 7.02 -4.59
C THR A 95 -9.55 7.86 -3.32
N GLU A 96 -8.68 7.61 -2.33
CA GLU A 96 -8.65 8.38 -1.09
C GLU A 96 -8.38 9.87 -1.32
N ALA A 97 -7.47 10.21 -2.23
CA ALA A 97 -7.18 11.61 -2.55
C ALA A 97 -8.42 12.32 -3.13
N ILE A 98 -9.16 11.66 -4.02
CA ILE A 98 -10.40 12.22 -4.61
C ILE A 98 -11.52 12.31 -3.56
N LEU A 99 -11.69 11.29 -2.71
CA LEU A 99 -12.67 11.31 -1.63
C LEU A 99 -12.42 12.46 -0.66
N ALA A 100 -11.14 12.68 -0.29
CA ALA A 100 -10.75 13.67 0.71
C ALA A 100 -10.74 15.11 0.18
N ALA A 101 -10.32 15.33 -1.07
CA ALA A 101 -10.01 16.66 -1.59
C ALA A 101 -10.75 17.02 -2.89
N GLY A 102 -11.44 16.06 -3.52
CA GLY A 102 -12.16 16.31 -4.78
C GLY A 102 -13.40 17.17 -4.60
N SER A 103 -13.67 18.07 -5.55
CA SER A 103 -14.96 18.73 -5.69
C SER A 103 -16.05 17.69 -6.03
N ASP A 104 -17.33 18.03 -5.84
CA ASP A 104 -18.44 17.14 -6.17
C ASP A 104 -18.41 16.74 -7.65
N ALA A 105 -18.01 17.67 -8.54
CA ALA A 105 -17.84 17.37 -9.96
C ALA A 105 -16.72 16.35 -10.22
N GLN A 106 -15.58 16.48 -9.53
CA GLN A 106 -14.47 15.52 -9.64
C GLN A 106 -14.84 14.16 -9.06
N LYS A 107 -15.50 14.13 -7.90
CA LYS A 107 -16.01 12.89 -7.32
C LYS A 107 -16.95 12.16 -8.26
N ALA A 108 -17.95 12.89 -8.81
CA ALA A 108 -18.90 12.32 -9.76
C ALA A 108 -18.24 11.84 -11.09
N ALA A 109 -17.14 12.47 -11.51
CA ALA A 109 -16.44 12.09 -12.74
C ALA A 109 -15.53 10.88 -12.57
N TRP A 110 -14.89 10.71 -11.40
CA TRP A 110 -13.84 9.72 -11.20
C TRP A 110 -14.24 8.53 -10.32
N LEU A 111 -15.01 8.74 -9.24
CA LEU A 111 -15.30 7.66 -8.29
C LEU A 111 -16.07 6.50 -8.90
N PRO A 112 -17.09 6.69 -9.77
CA PRO A 112 -17.77 5.57 -10.42
C PRO A 112 -16.85 4.72 -11.31
N LYS A 113 -15.91 5.37 -11.99
CA LYS A 113 -14.92 4.68 -12.82
C LYS A 113 -13.90 3.88 -12.00
N LEU A 114 -13.50 4.42 -10.84
CA LEU A 114 -12.64 3.74 -9.88
C LEU A 114 -13.36 2.56 -9.23
N ALA A 115 -14.63 2.75 -8.83
CA ALA A 115 -15.47 1.70 -8.25
C ALA A 115 -15.61 0.50 -9.19
N SER A 116 -15.90 0.77 -10.47
CA SER A 116 -16.06 -0.25 -11.52
C SER A 116 -14.72 -0.80 -12.06
N GLY A 117 -13.57 -0.30 -11.59
CA GLY A 117 -12.26 -0.68 -12.12
C GLY A 117 -12.01 -0.27 -13.59
N ALA A 118 -12.86 0.58 -14.15
CA ALA A 118 -12.72 1.08 -15.52
C ALA A 118 -11.49 1.97 -15.69
N VAL A 119 -10.96 2.54 -14.59
CA VAL A 119 -9.71 3.30 -14.55
C VAL A 119 -8.88 2.88 -13.33
N ILE A 120 -7.59 2.94 -13.49
CA ILE A 120 -6.58 2.78 -12.42
C ILE A 120 -5.97 4.15 -12.15
N GLY A 121 -5.95 4.58 -10.89
CA GLY A 121 -5.27 5.79 -10.48
C GLY A 121 -3.94 5.52 -9.78
N CYS A 122 -3.03 6.50 -9.78
CA CYS A 122 -1.81 6.45 -8.98
C CYS A 122 -1.52 7.77 -8.28
N LEU A 123 -0.61 7.76 -7.31
CA LEU A 123 -0.06 8.95 -6.68
C LEU A 123 1.36 9.20 -7.20
N ALA A 124 1.58 10.35 -7.81
CA ALA A 124 2.86 10.80 -8.31
C ALA A 124 3.41 11.91 -7.39
N ASP A 125 4.02 11.51 -6.28
CA ASP A 125 4.55 12.39 -5.24
C ASP A 125 6.07 12.54 -5.30
N SER A 126 6.78 11.43 -5.51
CA SER A 126 8.24 11.32 -5.39
C SER A 126 8.98 11.98 -6.55
N GLU A 127 10.11 12.60 -6.21
CA GLU A 127 11.10 13.12 -7.16
C GLU A 127 12.48 12.58 -6.74
N ALA A 128 13.31 12.11 -7.65
CA ALA A 128 14.55 11.37 -7.38
C ALA A 128 15.60 12.06 -6.47
N ASN A 129 15.21 13.06 -5.69
CA ASN A 129 16.02 13.91 -4.83
C ASN A 129 15.95 13.54 -3.33
N GLY A 130 15.58 12.31 -3.01
CA GLY A 130 15.54 11.77 -1.65
C GLY A 130 14.20 12.04 -0.93
N HIS A 131 14.24 12.25 0.39
CA HIS A 131 13.02 12.46 1.17
C HIS A 131 12.23 13.68 0.68
N LEU A 132 10.95 13.45 0.35
CA LEU A 132 10.03 14.47 -0.11
C LEU A 132 9.73 15.50 1.00
N THR A 133 9.90 16.77 0.69
CA THR A 133 9.45 17.89 1.51
C THR A 133 8.85 18.96 0.61
N ALA A 134 7.96 19.78 1.15
CA ALA A 134 7.34 20.87 0.39
C ALA A 134 8.38 21.76 -0.31
N ALA A 135 9.49 22.05 0.36
CA ALA A 135 10.56 22.93 -0.14
C ALA A 135 11.42 22.28 -1.26
N LYS A 136 11.38 20.96 -1.42
CA LYS A 136 12.15 20.24 -2.43
C LYS A 136 11.36 19.92 -3.70
N LEU A 137 10.07 20.28 -3.75
CA LEU A 137 9.25 20.06 -4.93
C LEU A 137 9.78 20.87 -6.11
N THR A 138 10.09 20.19 -7.21
CA THR A 138 10.56 20.77 -8.47
C THR A 138 9.51 20.69 -9.58
N THR A 139 8.62 19.69 -9.54
CA THR A 139 7.46 19.59 -10.45
C THR A 139 6.54 20.77 -10.20
N ARG A 140 6.21 21.51 -11.27
CA ARG A 140 5.51 22.79 -11.22
C ARG A 140 4.12 22.69 -11.84
N TYR A 141 3.15 23.26 -11.14
CA TYR A 141 1.81 23.53 -11.65
C TYR A 141 1.68 25.02 -11.97
N ALA A 142 1.30 25.34 -13.19
CA ALA A 142 1.03 26.71 -13.61
C ALA A 142 -0.02 26.75 -14.71
N GLN A 143 -0.99 27.64 -14.62
CA GLN A 143 -2.02 27.88 -15.66
C GLN A 143 -2.75 26.61 -16.13
N GLY A 144 -3.08 25.70 -15.23
CA GLY A 144 -3.77 24.46 -15.56
C GLY A 144 -2.88 23.37 -16.20
N ALA A 145 -1.56 23.48 -16.06
CA ALA A 145 -0.62 22.52 -16.63
C ALA A 145 0.46 22.12 -15.65
N ILE A 146 0.95 20.87 -15.78
CA ILE A 146 2.08 20.30 -15.00
C ILE A 146 3.31 20.19 -15.90
N THR A 147 4.47 20.56 -15.33
CA THR A 147 5.78 20.36 -15.92
C THR A 147 6.74 19.84 -14.86
N GLY A 148 7.47 18.75 -15.16
CA GLY A 148 8.44 18.12 -14.25
C GLY A 148 8.53 16.64 -14.41
N VAL A 149 9.20 15.97 -13.45
CA VAL A 149 9.40 14.52 -13.47
C VAL A 149 9.06 13.94 -12.11
N LYS A 150 8.29 12.85 -12.10
CA LYS A 150 8.00 12.05 -10.91
C LYS A 150 8.66 10.68 -11.02
N LEU A 151 9.37 10.28 -9.95
CA LEU A 151 10.14 9.04 -9.91
C LEU A 151 10.50 8.67 -8.45
N PRO A 152 10.25 7.42 -7.99
CA PRO A 152 9.42 6.41 -8.65
C PRO A 152 7.92 6.67 -8.42
N VAL A 153 7.09 6.24 -9.38
CA VAL A 153 5.62 6.25 -9.25
C VAL A 153 5.13 4.80 -9.28
N ALA A 154 4.56 4.34 -8.19
CA ALA A 154 3.99 2.99 -8.12
C ALA A 154 2.81 2.86 -9.09
N ASP A 155 2.81 1.78 -9.88
CA ASP A 155 1.81 1.47 -10.91
C ASP A 155 1.62 2.60 -11.96
N GLY A 156 2.57 3.53 -12.07
CA GLY A 156 2.49 4.69 -12.96
C GLY A 156 2.55 4.34 -14.44
N ASP A 157 3.04 3.16 -14.81
CA ASP A 157 3.06 2.64 -16.18
C ASP A 157 1.70 2.15 -16.67
N VAL A 158 0.84 1.71 -15.75
CA VAL A 158 -0.50 1.16 -16.04
C VAL A 158 -1.65 2.07 -15.63
N ALA A 159 -1.40 3.10 -14.82
CA ALA A 159 -2.42 4.03 -14.39
C ALA A 159 -2.98 4.87 -15.54
N ASP A 160 -4.29 5.13 -15.51
CA ASP A 160 -4.98 6.00 -16.46
C ASP A 160 -4.82 7.47 -16.10
N PHE A 161 -4.77 7.78 -14.81
CA PHE A 161 -4.54 9.12 -14.30
C PHE A 161 -3.64 9.11 -13.06
N ALA A 162 -3.04 10.26 -12.75
CA ALA A 162 -2.25 10.48 -11.56
C ALA A 162 -2.79 11.64 -10.72
N VAL A 163 -2.74 11.47 -9.40
CA VAL A 163 -2.74 12.57 -8.45
C VAL A 163 -1.29 13.04 -8.31
N VAL A 164 -0.97 14.20 -8.86
CA VAL A 164 0.40 14.74 -8.92
C VAL A 164 0.60 15.75 -7.81
N VAL A 165 1.65 15.57 -7.03
CA VAL A 165 2.11 16.57 -6.04
C VAL A 165 3.04 17.56 -6.74
N ALA A 166 2.68 18.83 -6.77
CA ALA A 166 3.47 19.85 -7.45
C ALA A 166 3.58 21.13 -6.62
N THR A 167 4.47 22.03 -6.99
CA THR A 167 4.54 23.37 -6.43
C THR A 167 3.89 24.38 -7.38
N SER A 168 3.27 25.42 -6.82
CA SER A 168 2.71 26.56 -7.56
C SER A 168 3.14 27.87 -6.91
N ASP A 169 2.74 29.00 -7.48
CA ASP A 169 3.00 30.33 -6.89
C ASP A 169 2.27 30.53 -5.53
N ALA A 170 1.19 29.75 -5.29
CA ALA A 170 0.46 29.73 -4.01
C ALA A 170 1.01 28.71 -3.00
N GLY A 171 2.05 27.93 -3.37
CA GLY A 171 2.60 26.85 -2.59
C GLY A 171 2.30 25.46 -3.18
N PRO A 172 2.49 24.37 -2.40
CA PRO A 172 2.20 23.00 -2.86
C PRO A 172 0.73 22.79 -3.21
N VAL A 173 0.51 21.99 -4.27
CA VAL A 173 -0.81 21.61 -4.78
C VAL A 173 -0.89 20.13 -5.04
N LEU A 174 -2.10 19.57 -5.03
CA LEU A 174 -2.43 18.31 -5.67
C LEU A 174 -3.15 18.61 -6.98
N ALA A 175 -2.86 17.84 -8.03
CA ALA A 175 -3.51 18.00 -9.32
C ALA A 175 -3.84 16.64 -9.95
N LEU A 176 -4.99 16.53 -10.58
CA LEU A 176 -5.41 15.38 -11.39
C LEU A 176 -4.86 15.56 -12.81
N VAL A 177 -4.19 14.54 -13.31
CA VAL A 177 -3.61 14.50 -14.65
C VAL A 177 -3.99 13.22 -15.36
N ASP A 178 -4.68 13.30 -16.46
CA ASP A 178 -4.88 12.16 -17.37
C ASP A 178 -3.52 11.77 -17.97
N LEU A 179 -3.09 10.54 -17.77
CA LEU A 179 -1.79 10.06 -18.25
C LEU A 179 -1.79 9.64 -19.73
N ASN A 180 -2.94 9.59 -20.36
CA ASN A 180 -3.11 9.22 -21.77
C ASN A 180 -3.13 10.43 -22.71
N GLN A 181 -2.91 11.65 -22.19
CA GLN A 181 -2.87 12.88 -22.97
C GLN A 181 -1.45 13.19 -23.52
N PRO A 182 -1.33 14.06 -24.54
CA PRO A 182 -0.04 14.62 -24.96
C PRO A 182 0.66 15.34 -23.80
N GLY A 183 2.00 15.28 -23.77
CA GLY A 183 2.80 15.89 -22.70
C GLY A 183 3.04 14.97 -21.49
N CYS A 184 2.50 13.75 -21.50
CA CYS A 184 2.81 12.71 -20.53
C CYS A 184 3.65 11.62 -21.18
N ARG A 185 4.82 11.33 -20.61
CA ARG A 185 5.66 10.18 -21.02
C ARG A 185 5.95 9.31 -19.83
N ARG A 186 5.80 8.01 -19.99
CA ARG A 186 6.02 6.99 -18.98
C ARG A 186 7.17 6.07 -19.37
N GLN A 187 8.03 5.76 -18.41
CA GLN A 187 9.11 4.80 -18.57
C GLN A 187 9.13 3.85 -17.38
N VAL A 188 9.04 2.55 -17.64
CA VAL A 188 9.10 1.52 -16.58
C VAL A 188 10.42 1.60 -15.83
N VAL A 189 10.35 1.46 -14.52
CA VAL A 189 11.49 1.43 -13.60
C VAL A 189 11.56 0.07 -12.93
N THR A 190 12.68 -0.62 -13.09
CA THR A 190 12.91 -1.90 -12.41
C THR A 190 13.15 -1.67 -10.93
N THR A 191 12.38 -2.34 -10.09
CA THR A 191 12.50 -2.30 -8.63
C THR A 191 12.94 -3.65 -8.06
N LEU A 192 13.13 -3.69 -6.74
CA LEU A 192 13.46 -4.94 -6.04
C LEU A 192 12.30 -5.95 -6.07
N ASP A 193 11.04 -5.49 -6.13
CA ASP A 193 9.84 -6.30 -6.26
C ASP A 193 9.13 -6.05 -7.59
N PRO A 194 9.50 -6.74 -8.68
CA PRO A 194 8.88 -6.56 -9.99
C PRO A 194 7.41 -7.00 -10.06
N SER A 195 6.89 -7.72 -9.03
CA SER A 195 5.47 -8.06 -8.96
C SER A 195 4.55 -6.85 -8.65
N ARG A 196 5.15 -5.67 -8.44
CA ARG A 196 4.50 -4.36 -8.36
C ARG A 196 5.26 -3.40 -9.27
N SER A 197 4.59 -2.95 -10.31
CA SER A 197 5.22 -2.09 -11.31
C SER A 197 5.50 -0.68 -10.80
N HIS A 198 6.48 -0.02 -11.41
CA HIS A 198 6.82 1.39 -11.14
C HIS A 198 7.23 2.08 -12.42
N ALA A 199 6.98 3.37 -12.49
CA ALA A 199 7.41 4.19 -13.62
C ALA A 199 8.10 5.49 -13.19
N SER A 200 8.87 6.06 -14.11
CA SER A 200 9.16 7.47 -14.20
C SER A 200 8.10 8.12 -15.08
N ILE A 201 7.51 9.21 -14.64
CA ILE A 201 6.53 9.98 -15.40
C ILE A 201 7.09 11.38 -15.65
N THR A 202 7.25 11.74 -16.93
CA THR A 202 7.67 13.08 -17.35
C THR A 202 6.44 13.84 -17.85
N PHE A 203 6.25 15.04 -17.32
CA PHE A 203 5.19 15.97 -17.70
C PHE A 203 5.80 17.15 -18.45
N GLU A 204 5.34 17.43 -19.66
CA GLU A 204 5.80 18.53 -20.53
C GLU A 204 4.59 19.42 -20.86
N GLY A 205 4.16 20.22 -19.88
CA GLY A 205 2.98 21.07 -20.03
C GLY A 205 1.68 20.25 -20.11
N ALA A 206 1.61 19.10 -19.45
CA ALA A 206 0.43 18.23 -19.43
C ALA A 206 -0.75 18.96 -18.74
N SER A 207 -1.93 18.95 -19.36
CA SER A 207 -3.15 19.53 -18.77
C SER A 207 -3.47 18.89 -17.43
N ALA A 208 -3.81 19.72 -16.44
CA ALA A 208 -4.05 19.28 -15.08
C ALA A 208 -5.15 20.09 -14.42
N GLU A 209 -5.98 19.41 -13.63
CA GLU A 209 -7.03 20.00 -12.83
C GLU A 209 -6.61 20.01 -11.35
N LEU A 210 -6.75 21.14 -10.65
CA LEU A 210 -6.46 21.19 -9.22
C LEU A 210 -7.39 20.27 -8.45
N LEU A 211 -6.81 19.52 -7.51
CA LEU A 211 -7.52 18.74 -6.52
C LEU A 211 -7.46 19.47 -5.18
N GLY A 212 -8.60 19.99 -4.75
CA GLY A 212 -8.69 20.89 -3.61
C GLY A 212 -8.20 22.31 -3.89
N ASP A 213 -7.87 23.06 -2.85
CA ASP A 213 -7.50 24.47 -2.96
C ASP A 213 -5.99 24.65 -3.21
N ALA A 214 -5.64 25.70 -3.96
CA ALA A 214 -4.25 26.05 -4.21
C ALA A 214 -3.51 26.39 -2.90
N GLY A 215 -2.29 25.88 -2.73
CA GLY A 215 -1.47 26.05 -1.53
C GLY A 215 -1.77 25.07 -0.38
N THR A 216 -2.84 24.29 -0.44
CA THR A 216 -3.20 23.31 0.60
C THR A 216 -2.63 21.91 0.34
N GLY A 217 -2.05 21.67 -0.83
CA GLY A 217 -1.66 20.33 -1.31
C GLY A 217 -0.71 19.60 -0.38
N TRP A 218 0.15 20.28 0.37
CA TRP A 218 1.03 19.62 1.35
C TRP A 218 0.27 19.05 2.54
N ILE A 219 -0.69 19.81 3.07
CA ILE A 219 -1.53 19.36 4.19
C ILE A 219 -2.39 18.20 3.74
N GLN A 220 -3.02 18.29 2.56
CA GLN A 220 -3.82 17.22 1.96
C GLN A 220 -3.00 15.95 1.76
N LEU A 221 -1.76 16.06 1.26
CA LEU A 221 -0.85 14.92 1.11
C LEU A 221 -0.54 14.25 2.45
N GLN A 222 -0.28 15.04 3.51
CA GLN A 222 0.01 14.47 4.84
C GLN A 222 -1.23 13.75 5.42
N GLN A 223 -2.43 14.28 5.19
CA GLN A 223 -3.69 13.63 5.57
C GLN A 223 -3.90 12.33 4.78
N LEU A 224 -3.69 12.35 3.47
CA LEU A 224 -3.74 11.17 2.61
C LEU A 224 -2.76 10.09 3.10
N TYR A 225 -1.53 10.46 3.43
CA TYR A 225 -0.54 9.51 3.95
C TYR A 225 -0.97 8.86 5.26
N ASN A 226 -1.56 9.61 6.19
CA ASN A 226 -2.05 9.04 7.45
C ASN A 226 -3.15 8.00 7.20
N ARG A 227 -4.06 8.27 6.26
CA ARG A 227 -5.14 7.36 5.88
C ARG A 227 -4.59 6.11 5.19
N ALA A 228 -3.77 6.28 4.17
CA ALA A 228 -3.14 5.19 3.42
C ALA A 228 -2.21 4.33 4.30
N ALA A 229 -1.50 4.93 5.26
CA ALA A 229 -0.58 4.21 6.15
C ALA A 229 -1.26 3.09 6.94
N VAL A 230 -2.51 3.27 7.35
CA VAL A 230 -3.30 2.23 8.03
C VAL A 230 -3.51 1.03 7.11
N LEU A 231 -3.91 1.26 5.86
CA LEU A 231 -4.19 0.21 4.87
C LEU A 231 -2.90 -0.53 4.45
N PHE A 232 -1.82 0.23 4.21
CA PHE A 232 -0.51 -0.39 3.98
C PHE A 232 0.01 -1.18 5.18
N ALA A 233 -0.27 -0.77 6.40
CA ALA A 233 0.10 -1.52 7.59
C ALA A 233 -0.64 -2.86 7.66
N TRP A 234 -1.93 -2.90 7.31
CA TRP A 234 -2.68 -4.14 7.21
C TRP A 234 -2.16 -5.07 6.11
N GLU A 235 -1.84 -4.54 4.93
CA GLU A 235 -1.19 -5.31 3.86
C GLU A 235 0.14 -5.92 4.34
N GLN A 236 0.94 -5.15 5.11
CA GLN A 236 2.20 -5.65 5.67
C GLN A 236 2.01 -6.73 6.73
N VAL A 237 1.00 -6.62 7.59
CA VAL A 237 0.67 -7.65 8.60
C VAL A 237 0.29 -8.95 7.92
N GLY A 238 -0.52 -8.91 6.85
CA GLY A 238 -0.85 -10.08 6.05
C GLY A 238 0.39 -10.76 5.44
N GLY A 239 1.27 -9.97 4.83
CA GLY A 239 2.54 -10.47 4.27
C GLY A 239 3.49 -11.04 5.33
N ALA A 240 3.51 -10.46 6.54
CA ALA A 240 4.29 -10.98 7.66
C ALA A 240 3.80 -12.33 8.15
N ASP A 241 2.48 -12.55 8.18
CA ASP A 241 1.89 -13.86 8.50
C ASP A 241 2.31 -14.91 7.48
N THR A 242 2.29 -14.59 6.21
CA THR A 242 2.72 -15.50 5.14
C THR A 242 4.18 -15.87 5.31
N ALA A 243 5.06 -14.88 5.51
CA ALA A 243 6.49 -15.14 5.73
C ALA A 243 6.73 -16.05 6.94
N LEU A 244 6.02 -15.79 8.05
CA LEU A 244 6.11 -16.60 9.27
C LEU A 244 5.61 -18.04 9.04
N ASN A 245 4.48 -18.22 8.36
CA ASN A 245 3.91 -19.53 8.10
C ASN A 245 4.80 -20.35 7.15
N MET A 246 5.34 -19.76 6.09
CA MET A 246 6.32 -20.41 5.20
C MET A 246 7.54 -20.90 5.99
N ALA A 247 8.12 -20.04 6.85
CA ALA A 247 9.25 -20.42 7.69
C ALA A 247 8.91 -21.56 8.66
N LYS A 248 7.74 -21.51 9.28
CA LYS A 248 7.24 -22.54 10.21
C LYS A 248 7.07 -23.89 9.51
N GLU A 249 6.39 -23.92 8.37
CA GLU A 249 6.15 -25.14 7.59
C GLU A 249 7.46 -25.75 7.13
N TYR A 250 8.38 -24.94 6.60
CA TYR A 250 9.71 -25.42 6.21
C TYR A 250 10.48 -25.99 7.40
N ALA A 251 10.46 -25.31 8.55
CA ALA A 251 11.15 -25.74 9.75
C ALA A 251 10.62 -27.07 10.32
N LEU A 252 9.32 -27.31 10.20
CA LEU A 252 8.67 -28.56 10.61
C LEU A 252 9.02 -29.74 9.67
N GLY A 253 9.13 -29.46 8.37
CA GLY A 253 9.42 -30.49 7.35
C GLY A 253 10.90 -30.75 7.11
N ARG A 254 11.80 -29.80 7.42
CA ARG A 254 13.25 -29.94 7.17
C ARG A 254 13.97 -30.61 8.33
N PHE A 255 14.68 -31.67 8.05
CA PHE A 255 15.50 -32.40 9.04
C PHE A 255 16.98 -32.02 8.95
N ALA A 256 17.61 -31.87 10.10
CA ALA A 256 19.05 -31.74 10.28
C ALA A 256 19.45 -32.42 11.58
N PHE A 257 20.56 -33.17 11.57
CA PHE A 257 21.05 -33.93 12.72
C PHE A 257 19.98 -34.85 13.35
N GLY A 258 19.19 -35.54 12.51
CA GLY A 258 18.23 -36.56 12.92
C GLY A 258 16.87 -36.05 13.44
N ARG A 259 16.59 -34.74 13.37
CA ARG A 259 15.32 -34.17 13.85
C ARG A 259 14.89 -32.93 13.03
N PRO A 260 13.59 -32.52 13.05
CA PRO A 260 13.14 -31.30 12.40
C PRO A 260 13.89 -30.07 12.94
N ILE A 261 14.26 -29.12 12.06
CA ILE A 261 14.97 -27.93 12.49
C ILE A 261 14.11 -27.02 13.40
N ALA A 262 12.79 -27.14 13.36
CA ALA A 262 11.85 -26.50 14.28
C ALA A 262 12.10 -26.85 15.75
N THR A 263 12.78 -27.96 16.04
CA THR A 263 13.11 -28.38 17.41
C THR A 263 14.28 -27.59 18.03
N TYR A 264 15.09 -26.93 17.23
CA TYR A 264 16.21 -26.13 17.71
C TYR A 264 15.77 -24.76 18.24
N GLN A 265 16.25 -24.40 19.44
CA GLN A 265 15.89 -23.13 20.07
C GLN A 265 16.23 -21.91 19.20
N ALA A 266 17.36 -21.95 18.49
CA ALA A 266 17.78 -20.88 17.57
C ALA A 266 16.76 -20.59 16.46
N ILE A 267 16.00 -21.58 16.01
CA ILE A 267 14.91 -21.41 15.04
C ILE A 267 13.62 -21.04 15.77
N LYS A 268 13.23 -21.81 16.80
CA LYS A 268 11.99 -21.59 17.55
C LYS A 268 11.85 -20.17 18.09
N HIS A 269 12.91 -19.64 18.71
CA HIS A 269 12.87 -18.31 19.33
C HIS A 269 12.72 -17.19 18.28
N LYS A 270 13.32 -17.35 17.12
CA LYS A 270 13.15 -16.39 16.00
C LYS A 270 11.72 -16.38 15.47
N LEU A 271 11.13 -17.57 15.24
CA LEU A 271 9.74 -17.66 14.79
C LEU A 271 8.75 -17.17 15.85
N ALA A 272 9.00 -17.47 17.14
CA ALA A 272 8.22 -16.90 18.24
C ALA A 272 8.33 -15.38 18.31
N ALA A 273 9.53 -14.80 18.12
CA ALA A 273 9.69 -13.36 18.06
C ALA A 273 8.98 -12.73 16.85
N ALA A 274 8.98 -13.40 15.69
CA ALA A 274 8.22 -12.96 14.52
C ALA A 274 6.71 -12.96 14.80
N TYR A 275 6.19 -14.01 15.43
CA TYR A 275 4.80 -14.10 15.84
C TYR A 275 4.39 -12.96 16.78
N VAL A 276 5.18 -12.73 17.84
CA VAL A 276 4.91 -11.65 18.81
C VAL A 276 4.91 -10.28 18.13
N LYS A 277 5.93 -10.00 17.30
CA LYS A 277 6.01 -8.73 16.57
C LYS A 277 4.80 -8.51 15.67
N ASN A 278 4.36 -9.54 14.93
CA ASN A 278 3.22 -9.43 14.04
C ASN A 278 1.90 -9.27 14.81
N THR A 279 1.73 -9.95 15.94
CA THR A 279 0.57 -9.79 16.82
C THR A 279 0.48 -8.37 17.38
N LEU A 280 1.60 -7.80 17.83
CA LEU A 280 1.65 -6.42 18.33
C LEU A 280 1.37 -5.41 17.19
N ALA A 281 1.93 -5.64 16.00
CA ALA A 281 1.67 -4.81 14.83
C ALA A 281 0.18 -4.84 14.46
N ARG A 282 -0.46 -6.01 14.48
CA ARG A 282 -1.91 -6.16 14.25
C ARG A 282 -2.73 -5.36 15.26
N GLY A 283 -2.36 -5.35 16.54
CA GLY A 283 -3.02 -4.52 17.56
C GLY A 283 -2.96 -3.02 17.21
N ASN A 284 -1.80 -2.53 16.75
CA ASN A 284 -1.67 -1.14 16.28
C ASN A 284 -2.50 -0.89 15.00
N CYS A 285 -2.58 -1.87 14.09
CA CYS A 285 -3.41 -1.76 12.88
C CYS A 285 -4.91 -1.66 13.22
N TYR A 286 -5.40 -2.39 14.21
CA TYR A 286 -6.78 -2.25 14.71
C TYR A 286 -7.07 -0.84 15.23
N PHE A 287 -6.15 -0.29 16.02
CA PHE A 287 -6.26 1.09 16.49
C PHE A 287 -6.28 2.07 15.31
N GLY A 288 -5.40 1.85 14.32
CA GLY A 288 -5.38 2.63 13.08
C GLY A 288 -6.69 2.56 12.29
N ALA A 289 -7.23 1.35 12.08
CA ALA A 289 -8.47 1.13 11.34
C ALA A 289 -9.69 1.77 12.04
N TRP A 290 -9.77 1.65 13.37
CA TRP A 290 -10.78 2.32 14.17
C TRP A 290 -10.67 3.85 14.03
N ALA A 291 -9.48 4.41 14.21
CA ALA A 291 -9.25 5.85 14.12
C ALA A 291 -9.60 6.38 12.72
N LEU A 292 -9.27 5.61 11.67
CA LEU A 292 -9.58 5.93 10.29
C LEU A 292 -11.10 5.88 10.03
N SER A 293 -11.78 4.83 10.46
CA SER A 293 -13.22 4.64 10.26
C SER A 293 -14.08 5.67 11.00
N THR A 294 -13.59 6.17 12.14
CA THR A 294 -14.31 7.16 12.96
C THR A 294 -13.86 8.60 12.72
N ASN A 295 -12.95 8.84 11.76
CA ASN A 295 -12.31 10.13 11.55
C ASN A 295 -11.78 10.75 12.85
N SER A 296 -11.18 9.93 13.71
CA SER A 296 -10.67 10.33 15.01
C SER A 296 -9.50 11.30 14.89
N SER A 297 -9.43 12.26 15.82
CA SER A 297 -8.25 13.15 15.97
C SER A 297 -6.96 12.37 16.33
N GLU A 298 -7.07 11.13 16.78
CA GLU A 298 -5.94 10.25 17.06
C GLU A 298 -5.34 9.60 15.81
N LEU A 299 -5.95 9.76 14.64
CA LEU A 299 -5.49 9.13 13.40
C LEU A 299 -3.99 9.34 13.09
N PRO A 300 -3.38 10.54 13.28
CA PRO A 300 -1.95 10.70 13.02
C PRO A 300 -1.05 9.81 13.87
N VAL A 301 -1.36 9.66 15.18
CA VAL A 301 -0.63 8.78 16.10
C VAL A 301 -0.90 7.32 15.78
N ALA A 302 -2.17 6.95 15.58
CA ALA A 302 -2.59 5.59 15.30
C ALA A 302 -1.99 5.06 13.97
N ALA A 303 -2.03 5.88 12.91
CA ALA A 303 -1.47 5.56 11.61
C ALA A 303 0.05 5.38 11.65
N ALA A 304 0.75 6.29 12.32
CA ALA A 304 2.21 6.21 12.45
C ALA A 304 2.63 5.00 13.29
N SER A 305 1.93 4.72 14.39
CA SER A 305 2.17 3.52 15.23
C SER A 305 1.96 2.23 14.45
N ALA A 306 0.84 2.12 13.72
CA ALA A 306 0.54 0.97 12.87
C ALA A 306 1.63 0.77 11.82
N ARG A 307 2.02 1.85 11.13
CA ARG A 307 2.99 1.80 10.05
C ARG A 307 4.38 1.37 10.53
N VAL A 308 4.91 1.96 11.60
CA VAL A 308 6.21 1.61 12.18
C VAL A 308 6.22 0.14 12.62
N ALA A 309 5.19 -0.28 13.39
CA ALA A 309 5.11 -1.65 13.88
C ALA A 309 5.02 -2.68 12.73
N ALA A 310 4.21 -2.39 11.70
CA ALA A 310 4.04 -3.29 10.55
C ALA A 310 5.31 -3.39 9.69
N ILE A 311 6.01 -2.28 9.43
CA ILE A 311 7.31 -2.29 8.73
C ILE A 311 8.30 -3.21 9.45
N GLN A 312 8.45 -3.05 10.77
CA GLN A 312 9.37 -3.84 11.59
C GLN A 312 8.98 -5.31 11.64
N ALA A 313 7.69 -5.62 11.82
CA ALA A 313 7.20 -6.98 11.89
C ALA A 313 7.39 -7.72 10.56
N TYR A 314 7.01 -7.09 9.45
CA TYR A 314 7.10 -7.72 8.14
C TYR A 314 8.55 -7.95 7.72
N TYR A 315 9.40 -6.94 7.87
CA TYR A 315 10.82 -7.11 7.55
C TYR A 315 11.47 -8.21 8.40
N TYR A 316 11.18 -8.25 9.70
CA TYR A 316 11.70 -9.27 10.58
C TYR A 316 11.25 -10.67 10.16
N ALA A 317 9.94 -10.88 9.96
CA ALA A 317 9.37 -12.16 9.55
C ALA A 317 9.93 -12.63 8.19
N ALA A 318 9.98 -11.73 7.21
CA ALA A 318 10.48 -12.04 5.87
C ALA A 318 11.98 -12.38 5.86
N LYS A 319 12.80 -11.65 6.63
CA LYS A 319 14.23 -11.94 6.80
C LYS A 319 14.46 -13.30 7.47
N GLU A 320 13.73 -13.59 8.55
CA GLU A 320 13.90 -14.87 9.27
C GLU A 320 13.31 -16.03 8.45
N ASN A 321 12.34 -15.78 7.56
CA ASN A 321 11.86 -16.75 6.58
C ASN A 321 13.00 -17.19 5.64
N ILE A 322 13.69 -16.24 4.98
CA ILE A 322 14.87 -16.51 4.15
C ILE A 322 15.94 -17.29 4.95
N GLN A 323 16.26 -16.81 6.15
CA GLN A 323 17.26 -17.44 7.01
C GLN A 323 16.91 -18.87 7.41
N THR A 324 15.63 -19.15 7.67
CA THR A 324 15.13 -20.48 8.05
C THR A 324 15.27 -21.48 6.90
N HIS A 325 15.05 -21.02 5.65
CA HIS A 325 15.24 -21.83 4.44
C HIS A 325 16.73 -22.09 4.13
N GLY A 326 17.66 -21.39 4.77
CA GLY A 326 19.11 -21.56 4.56
C GLY A 326 19.53 -21.30 3.11
N GLY A 327 20.36 -22.17 2.53
CA GLY A 327 20.81 -22.05 1.13
C GLY A 327 19.65 -21.99 0.13
N MET A 328 18.57 -22.73 0.37
CA MET A 328 17.36 -22.71 -0.49
C MET A 328 16.70 -21.33 -0.49
N GLY A 329 16.79 -20.57 0.60
CA GLY A 329 16.23 -19.22 0.69
C GLY A 329 16.85 -18.20 -0.28
N PHE A 330 18.04 -18.48 -0.82
CA PHE A 330 18.74 -17.64 -1.80
C PHE A 330 18.58 -18.11 -3.24
N THR A 331 17.86 -19.21 -3.47
CA THR A 331 17.60 -19.69 -4.84
C THR A 331 16.32 -19.08 -5.41
N TRP A 332 16.27 -18.93 -6.74
CA TRP A 332 15.11 -18.40 -7.44
C TRP A 332 13.89 -19.33 -7.39
N GLU A 333 14.14 -20.64 -7.22
CA GLU A 333 13.12 -21.67 -7.23
C GLU A 333 12.17 -21.61 -6.03
N PHE A 334 12.62 -21.03 -4.90
CA PHE A 334 11.82 -20.95 -3.68
C PHE A 334 11.11 -19.59 -3.54
N ASP A 335 9.81 -19.67 -3.26
CA ASP A 335 8.92 -18.49 -3.15
C ASP A 335 9.13 -17.67 -1.88
N CYS A 336 9.94 -18.14 -0.92
CA CYS A 336 10.24 -17.42 0.32
C CYS A 336 10.91 -16.05 0.08
N GLN A 337 11.44 -15.79 -1.11
CA GLN A 337 11.95 -14.49 -1.52
C GLN A 337 10.84 -13.45 -1.78
N PHE A 338 9.61 -13.87 -2.14
CA PHE A 338 8.52 -12.95 -2.48
C PHE A 338 8.12 -12.05 -1.30
N PRO A 339 7.85 -12.61 -0.10
CA PRO A 339 7.58 -11.78 1.08
C PRO A 339 8.75 -10.85 1.41
N TYR A 340 9.99 -11.28 1.19
CA TYR A 340 11.17 -10.43 1.46
C TYR A 340 11.24 -9.22 0.53
N ARG A 341 11.03 -9.41 -0.78
CA ARG A 341 10.97 -8.35 -1.79
C ARG A 341 9.85 -7.36 -1.49
N ARG A 342 8.63 -7.88 -1.28
CA ARG A 342 7.46 -7.07 -0.94
C ARG A 342 7.65 -6.30 0.39
N SER A 343 8.28 -6.88 1.40
CA SER A 343 8.55 -6.19 2.65
C SER A 343 9.46 -4.96 2.46
N LYS A 344 10.44 -5.05 1.55
CA LYS A 344 11.33 -3.94 1.21
C LYS A 344 10.60 -2.84 0.46
N LEU A 345 9.81 -3.21 -0.54
CA LEU A 345 9.00 -2.27 -1.30
C LEU A 345 8.05 -1.49 -0.37
N LEU A 346 7.23 -2.21 0.40
CA LEU A 346 6.24 -1.60 1.27
C LEU A 346 6.87 -0.81 2.43
N SER A 347 8.14 -1.03 2.78
CA SER A 347 8.81 -0.26 3.82
C SER A 347 9.16 1.19 3.42
N VAL A 348 9.05 1.53 2.14
CA VAL A 348 9.49 2.85 1.63
C VAL A 348 8.44 3.58 0.78
N ASN A 349 7.38 2.92 0.31
CA ASN A 349 6.47 3.43 -0.72
C ASN A 349 5.74 4.76 -0.37
N ILE A 350 5.41 5.02 0.89
CA ILE A 350 4.84 6.29 1.38
C ILE A 350 5.71 6.91 2.50
N GLY A 351 7.01 6.71 2.40
CA GLY A 351 7.99 7.13 3.40
C GLY A 351 8.61 5.97 4.17
N SER A 352 9.88 6.11 4.50
CA SER A 352 10.66 5.12 5.24
C SER A 352 10.24 5.00 6.72
N GLU A 353 10.70 3.94 7.38
CA GLU A 353 10.49 3.74 8.82
C GLU A 353 10.91 4.98 9.65
N ALA A 354 12.07 5.56 9.35
CA ALA A 354 12.56 6.74 10.07
C ALA A 354 11.63 7.95 9.93
N ILE A 355 11.04 8.15 8.75
CA ILE A 355 10.05 9.21 8.52
C ILE A 355 8.80 8.97 9.36
N TRP A 356 8.33 7.74 9.44
CA TRP A 356 7.15 7.40 10.22
C TRP A 356 7.40 7.44 11.73
N GLN A 357 8.63 7.13 12.18
CA GLN A 357 9.04 7.34 13.57
C GLN A 357 9.02 8.82 13.95
N GLU A 358 9.54 9.70 13.08
CA GLU A 358 9.49 11.15 13.28
C GLU A 358 8.05 11.68 13.31
N LYS A 359 7.20 11.21 12.37
CA LYS A 359 5.77 11.55 12.37
C LYS A 359 5.07 11.13 13.66
N LEU A 360 5.40 9.94 14.19
CA LEU A 360 4.84 9.45 15.45
C LEU A 360 5.17 10.36 16.62
N ILE A 361 6.44 10.71 16.77
CA ILE A 361 6.90 11.59 17.85
C ILE A 361 6.27 12.97 17.73
N SER A 362 6.29 13.58 16.53
CA SER A 362 5.70 14.88 16.28
C SER A 362 4.19 14.91 16.57
N ALA A 363 3.46 13.82 16.23
CA ALA A 363 2.03 13.72 16.51
C ALA A 363 1.73 13.62 18.03
N ILE A 364 2.56 12.85 18.77
CA ILE A 364 2.43 12.72 20.24
C ILE A 364 2.73 14.08 20.91
N GLU A 365 3.75 14.80 20.47
CA GLU A 365 4.09 16.12 21.00
C GLU A 365 2.97 17.12 20.75
N ALA A 366 2.39 17.13 19.54
CA ALA A 366 1.24 17.98 19.21
C ALA A 366 0.03 17.71 20.08
N GLN A 367 -0.28 16.44 20.38
CA GLN A 367 -1.38 16.07 21.29
C GLN A 367 -1.16 16.54 22.74
N ARG A 368 0.09 16.61 23.19
CA ARG A 368 0.41 17.08 24.56
C ARG A 368 0.38 18.61 24.69
N ALA A 369 0.52 19.30 23.58
CA ALA A 369 0.53 20.76 23.52
C ALA A 369 -0.89 21.37 23.35
N ALA A 370 -1.86 20.57 22.92
CA ALA A 370 -3.27 20.94 22.76
C ALA A 370 -4.05 20.71 24.07
#